data_59604844f26969a21bd3256d376ef4b3
#
_entry.id   59604844f26969a21bd3256d376ef4b3
#
_cell.length_a   1.000
_cell.length_b   1.000
_cell.length_c   1.000
_cell.angle_alpha   90.00
_cell.angle_beta   90.00
_cell.angle_gamma   90.00
#
_symmetry.space_group_name_H-M   'P 1'
#
loop_
_entity.id
_entity.type
_entity.pdbx_description
1 polymer ?
#
loop_
_entity_poly.entity_id
_entity_poly.type
_entity_poly.pdbx_seq_one_letter_code
_entity_poly.pdbx_strand_id
1 'polypeptide(L)'
;KDRSLHYPYHSFDTFIRVLREAAISKEVKSIKMTLYRLAKDSKVVKALICAAKNGKKVTVVIELLARFDEASNINWSKRMQDAGIRVIFGVEGLKIHSKLVHIGTRHGDIVCISTGNFHEGNARMYTDYTIMTTHRPIVREVNAVFDFIEKPYTPVNFKELLVSPNDMRKRLIALINKEIKNKEQGKDAYILAKVNHITDRALIEKLYEASAAGVKIELVVRGNCSLVPGVPGVSENIHINGIIDRYLEHSRIFIFANAGEERYYIGSADWMPRNLDNRIEVLAPVYDKEIQADLKRIVCYGFQDTAKGRIVDGMGTNRIWNFPFTPPLSEEMASLFRSQEKLYNEYKNT
;
A
#
# COMPACT_ATOMS: atom_id res chain seq x y z
N LYS A 1 12.72 6.43 -15.24
CA LYS A 1 11.52 7.06 -14.68
C LYS A 1 10.59 5.95 -14.18
N ASP A 2 10.11 6.06 -12.97
CA ASP A 2 9.14 5.13 -12.40
C ASP A 2 7.80 5.26 -13.11
N ARG A 3 6.95 4.24 -12.98
CA ARG A 3 5.59 4.21 -13.50
C ARG A 3 4.62 3.83 -12.39
N SER A 4 3.39 4.31 -12.48
CA SER A 4 2.35 3.98 -11.52
C SER A 4 1.03 3.64 -12.19
N LEU A 5 0.21 2.86 -11.48
CA LEU A 5 -1.16 2.55 -11.84
C LEU A 5 -2.04 2.72 -10.61
N HIS A 6 -3.11 3.47 -10.73
CA HIS A 6 -4.11 3.68 -9.69
C HIS A 6 -5.43 3.03 -10.09
N TYR A 7 -5.76 1.90 -9.49
CA TYR A 7 -7.02 1.21 -9.75
C TYR A 7 -8.14 1.81 -8.89
N PRO A 8 -9.38 1.76 -9.37
CA PRO A 8 -9.89 1.27 -10.67
C PRO A 8 -9.84 2.31 -11.78
N TYR A 9 -9.25 3.48 -11.55
CA TYR A 9 -9.19 4.58 -12.51
C TYR A 9 -8.33 4.24 -13.74
N HIS A 10 -7.20 3.55 -13.51
CA HIS A 10 -6.43 2.91 -14.58
C HIS A 10 -6.85 1.46 -14.77
N SER A 11 -6.80 0.99 -16.00
CA SER A 11 -7.12 -0.41 -16.32
C SER A 11 -6.08 -1.37 -15.78
N PHE A 12 -6.51 -2.43 -15.10
CA PHE A 12 -5.65 -3.53 -14.68
C PHE A 12 -5.06 -4.30 -15.86
N ASP A 13 -5.67 -4.22 -17.04
CA ASP A 13 -5.13 -4.84 -18.25
C ASP A 13 -3.76 -4.26 -18.64
N THR A 14 -3.43 -3.03 -18.22
CA THR A 14 -2.08 -2.46 -18.37
C THR A 14 -1.04 -3.29 -17.61
N PHE A 15 -1.32 -3.66 -16.37
CA PHE A 15 -0.45 -4.54 -15.59
C PHE A 15 -0.35 -5.95 -16.23
N ILE A 16 -1.47 -6.48 -16.73
CA ILE A 16 -1.46 -7.76 -17.46
C ILE A 16 -0.58 -7.70 -18.71
N ARG A 17 -0.59 -6.59 -19.45
CA ARG A 17 0.32 -6.39 -20.61
C ARG A 17 1.78 -6.43 -20.18
N VAL A 18 2.16 -5.78 -19.10
CA VAL A 18 3.54 -5.83 -18.56
C VAL A 18 3.97 -7.28 -18.32
N LEU A 19 3.12 -8.09 -17.67
CA LEU A 19 3.43 -9.51 -17.44
C LEU A 19 3.51 -10.31 -18.73
N ARG A 20 2.64 -10.04 -19.71
CA ARG A 20 2.66 -10.72 -21.01
C ARG A 20 3.91 -10.36 -21.82
N GLU A 21 4.29 -9.09 -21.83
CA GLU A 21 5.54 -8.65 -22.45
C GLU A 21 6.75 -9.29 -21.77
N ALA A 22 6.77 -9.35 -20.44
CA ALA A 22 7.81 -10.06 -19.71
C ALA A 22 7.85 -11.56 -20.06
N ALA A 23 6.69 -12.18 -20.31
CA ALA A 23 6.61 -13.59 -20.65
C ALA A 23 7.24 -13.92 -22.02
N ILE A 24 7.18 -13.02 -22.99
CA ILE A 24 7.68 -13.24 -24.37
C ILE A 24 9.04 -12.57 -24.63
N SER A 25 9.41 -11.56 -23.87
CA SER A 25 10.67 -10.81 -24.08
C SER A 25 11.91 -11.71 -23.92
N LYS A 26 12.82 -11.66 -24.87
CA LYS A 26 14.10 -12.38 -24.83
C LYS A 26 15.04 -11.83 -23.75
N GLU A 27 14.82 -10.60 -23.32
CA GLU A 27 15.63 -9.93 -22.29
C GLU A 27 15.28 -10.40 -20.86
N VAL A 28 14.05 -10.83 -20.64
CA VAL A 28 13.59 -11.34 -19.34
C VAL A 28 14.09 -12.77 -19.11
N LYS A 29 14.70 -12.99 -17.96
CA LYS A 29 15.23 -14.30 -17.51
C LYS A 29 14.36 -14.93 -16.43
N SER A 30 13.81 -14.12 -15.55
CA SER A 30 13.07 -14.62 -14.41
C SER A 30 11.92 -13.70 -13.99
N ILE A 31 10.89 -14.29 -13.37
CA ILE A 31 9.78 -13.58 -12.76
C ILE A 31 9.55 -14.20 -11.37
N LYS A 32 9.56 -13.38 -10.31
CA LYS A 32 9.11 -13.77 -8.98
C LYS A 32 7.87 -12.97 -8.61
N MET A 33 6.88 -13.59 -7.99
CA MET A 33 5.62 -12.91 -7.67
C MET A 33 4.98 -13.47 -6.40
N THR A 34 4.44 -12.60 -5.55
CA THR A 34 3.59 -13.00 -4.44
C THR A 34 2.12 -12.97 -4.88
N LEU A 35 1.37 -14.01 -4.55
CA LEU A 35 -0.06 -14.15 -4.87
C LEU A 35 -0.83 -14.50 -3.59
N TYR A 36 -1.82 -13.69 -3.24
CA TYR A 36 -2.67 -13.91 -2.08
C TYR A 36 -4.05 -14.43 -2.49
N ARG A 37 -4.67 -13.78 -3.45
CA ARG A 37 -5.97 -14.16 -4.03
C ARG A 37 -5.86 -14.27 -5.54
N LEU A 38 -6.46 -15.31 -6.11
CA LEU A 38 -6.48 -15.56 -7.53
C LEU A 38 -7.91 -15.60 -8.07
N ALA A 39 -8.15 -14.89 -9.14
CA ALA A 39 -9.42 -14.99 -9.86
C ALA A 39 -9.61 -16.41 -10.43
N LYS A 40 -10.86 -16.85 -10.53
CA LYS A 40 -11.21 -18.17 -11.08
C LYS A 40 -10.61 -18.36 -12.48
N ASP A 41 -10.59 -17.31 -13.29
CA ASP A 41 -9.94 -17.27 -14.61
C ASP A 41 -8.85 -16.19 -14.65
N SER A 42 -7.78 -16.40 -13.84
CA SER A 42 -6.71 -15.43 -13.65
C SER A 42 -5.84 -15.24 -14.90
N LYS A 43 -5.90 -14.04 -15.50
CA LYS A 43 -4.99 -13.61 -16.57
C LYS A 43 -3.54 -13.50 -16.08
N VAL A 44 -3.35 -13.15 -14.80
CA VAL A 44 -2.04 -13.08 -14.14
C VAL A 44 -1.37 -14.45 -14.19
N VAL A 45 -2.05 -15.50 -13.70
CA VAL A 45 -1.49 -16.85 -13.70
C VAL A 45 -1.25 -17.38 -15.12
N LYS A 46 -2.16 -17.07 -16.04
CA LYS A 46 -1.97 -17.43 -17.47
C LYS A 46 -0.71 -16.80 -18.07
N ALA A 47 -0.41 -15.54 -17.71
CA ALA A 47 0.82 -14.88 -18.15
C ALA A 47 2.08 -15.52 -17.54
N LEU A 48 2.03 -15.91 -16.26
CA LEU A 48 3.14 -16.61 -15.59
C LEU A 48 3.39 -18.01 -16.18
N ILE A 49 2.32 -18.76 -16.49
CA ILE A 49 2.43 -20.05 -17.20
C ILE A 49 3.04 -19.86 -18.60
N CYS A 50 2.62 -18.83 -19.32
CA CYS A 50 3.21 -18.49 -20.60
C CYS A 50 4.72 -18.18 -20.46
N ALA A 51 5.12 -17.43 -19.44
CA ALA A 51 6.52 -17.13 -19.16
C ALA A 51 7.34 -18.41 -18.91
N ALA A 52 6.84 -19.32 -18.07
CA ALA A 52 7.51 -20.59 -17.80
C ALA A 52 7.66 -21.44 -19.07
N LYS A 53 6.61 -21.54 -19.89
CA LYS A 53 6.65 -22.25 -21.19
C LYS A 53 7.63 -21.62 -22.19
N ASN A 54 7.87 -20.31 -22.08
CA ASN A 54 8.89 -19.60 -22.85
C ASN A 54 10.30 -19.66 -22.22
N GLY A 55 10.53 -20.60 -21.29
CA GLY A 55 11.84 -20.87 -20.70
C GLY A 55 12.27 -19.85 -19.63
N LYS A 56 11.36 -19.02 -19.10
CA LYS A 56 11.68 -18.10 -17.99
C LYS A 56 11.68 -18.87 -16.67
N LYS A 57 12.59 -18.53 -15.77
CA LYS A 57 12.56 -19.03 -14.39
C LYS A 57 11.44 -18.31 -13.62
N VAL A 58 10.34 -18.98 -13.38
CA VAL A 58 9.19 -18.39 -12.66
C VAL A 58 9.10 -18.96 -11.25
N THR A 59 9.01 -18.10 -10.25
CA THR A 59 8.80 -18.44 -8.84
C THR A 59 7.58 -17.69 -8.33
N VAL A 60 6.64 -18.42 -7.76
CA VAL A 60 5.41 -17.86 -7.18
C VAL A 60 5.34 -18.21 -5.70
N VAL A 61 5.13 -17.22 -4.87
CA VAL A 61 4.78 -17.41 -3.46
C VAL A 61 3.27 -17.26 -3.34
N ILE A 62 2.57 -18.30 -2.89
CA ILE A 62 1.11 -18.30 -2.79
C ILE A 62 0.66 -18.54 -1.36
N GLU A 63 -0.32 -17.75 -0.90
CA GLU A 63 -1.01 -17.97 0.37
C GLU A 63 -2.22 -18.88 0.14
N LEU A 64 -2.12 -20.16 0.53
CA LEU A 64 -3.19 -21.13 0.33
C LEU A 64 -4.44 -20.83 1.16
N LEU A 65 -4.25 -20.30 2.37
CA LEU A 65 -5.33 -20.04 3.33
C LEU A 65 -5.94 -18.64 3.14
N ALA A 66 -6.02 -18.17 1.91
CA ALA A 66 -6.74 -16.94 1.57
C ALA A 66 -8.25 -17.19 1.69
N ARG A 67 -8.90 -16.58 2.68
CA ARG A 67 -10.35 -16.75 2.92
C ARG A 67 -11.16 -16.60 1.64
N PHE A 68 -12.06 -17.56 1.36
CA PHE A 68 -12.99 -17.66 0.23
C PHE A 68 -12.36 -18.00 -1.13
N ASP A 69 -11.04 -18.12 -1.23
CA ASP A 69 -10.35 -18.39 -2.50
C ASP A 69 -9.48 -19.65 -2.45
N GLU A 70 -9.60 -20.48 -1.40
CA GLU A 70 -8.76 -21.66 -1.15
C GLU A 70 -8.81 -22.66 -2.32
N ALA A 71 -10.00 -22.99 -2.79
CA ALA A 71 -10.17 -23.94 -3.90
C ALA A 71 -9.54 -23.43 -5.21
N SER A 72 -9.69 -22.13 -5.48
CA SER A 72 -9.08 -21.49 -6.64
C SER A 72 -7.56 -21.48 -6.55
N ASN A 73 -7.02 -21.16 -5.37
CA ASN A 73 -5.58 -21.12 -5.13
C ASN A 73 -4.95 -22.51 -5.25
N ILE A 74 -5.61 -23.56 -4.74
CA ILE A 74 -5.15 -24.94 -4.86
C ILE A 74 -5.12 -25.39 -6.33
N ASN A 75 -6.19 -25.15 -7.07
CA ASN A 75 -6.26 -25.53 -8.49
C ASN A 75 -5.19 -24.82 -9.33
N TRP A 76 -5.02 -23.50 -9.13
CA TRP A 76 -4.00 -22.75 -9.83
C TRP A 76 -2.58 -23.14 -9.44
N SER A 77 -2.31 -23.46 -8.17
CA SER A 77 -0.99 -23.90 -7.73
C SER A 77 -0.57 -25.21 -8.43
N LYS A 78 -1.48 -26.18 -8.56
CA LYS A 78 -1.22 -27.39 -9.30
C LYS A 78 -0.90 -27.10 -10.77
N ARG A 79 -1.72 -26.30 -11.45
CA ARG A 79 -1.48 -25.92 -12.86
C ARG A 79 -0.18 -25.17 -13.08
N MET A 80 0.24 -24.34 -12.12
CA MET A 80 1.53 -23.66 -12.15
C MET A 80 2.69 -24.64 -12.01
N GLN A 81 2.60 -25.59 -11.07
CA GLN A 81 3.62 -26.65 -10.90
C GLN A 81 3.73 -27.53 -12.13
N ASP A 82 2.61 -27.94 -12.74
CA ASP A 82 2.57 -28.71 -13.99
C ASP A 82 3.22 -27.96 -15.17
N ALA A 83 3.21 -26.64 -15.14
CA ALA A 83 3.88 -25.79 -16.12
C ALA A 83 5.37 -25.51 -15.82
N GLY A 84 5.93 -26.10 -14.77
CA GLY A 84 7.33 -25.91 -14.36
C GLY A 84 7.59 -24.66 -13.54
N ILE A 85 6.56 -24.03 -12.99
CA ILE A 85 6.69 -22.89 -12.06
C ILE A 85 7.07 -23.44 -10.68
N ARG A 86 8.07 -22.82 -10.05
CA ARG A 86 8.37 -23.08 -8.65
C ARG A 86 7.34 -22.39 -7.77
N VAL A 87 6.50 -23.16 -7.09
CA VAL A 87 5.48 -22.68 -6.17
C VAL A 87 5.94 -22.85 -4.74
N ILE A 88 5.92 -21.76 -3.97
CA ILE A 88 6.26 -21.74 -2.53
C ILE A 88 4.99 -21.46 -1.76
N PHE A 89 4.67 -22.33 -0.80
CA PHE A 89 3.44 -22.25 0.00
C PHE A 89 3.73 -21.61 1.37
N GLY A 90 3.77 -20.27 1.37
CA GLY A 90 3.86 -19.49 2.59
C GLY A 90 5.12 -19.70 3.44
N VAL A 91 5.04 -19.20 4.66
CA VAL A 91 6.02 -19.38 5.73
C VAL A 91 5.26 -19.80 6.97
N GLU A 92 5.74 -20.81 7.67
CA GLU A 92 5.09 -21.29 8.90
C GLU A 92 5.00 -20.14 9.93
N GLY A 93 3.80 -19.94 10.49
CA GLY A 93 3.52 -18.89 11.46
C GLY A 93 3.38 -17.46 10.90
N LEU A 94 3.70 -17.24 9.63
CA LEU A 94 3.62 -15.92 8.99
C LEU A 94 2.75 -15.97 7.72
N LYS A 95 1.77 -15.06 7.62
CA LYS A 95 1.00 -14.91 6.38
C LYS A 95 1.72 -13.99 5.40
N ILE A 96 1.82 -14.42 4.15
CA ILE A 96 2.36 -13.59 3.07
C ILE A 96 1.28 -12.61 2.61
N HIS A 97 1.44 -11.34 2.93
CA HIS A 97 0.46 -10.32 2.56
C HIS A 97 1.05 -9.19 1.70
N SER A 98 2.36 -9.14 1.52
CA SER A 98 3.02 -8.23 0.57
C SER A 98 2.61 -8.53 -0.88
N LYS A 99 2.53 -7.51 -1.72
CA LYS A 99 2.16 -7.60 -3.12
C LYS A 99 3.34 -7.13 -3.96
N LEU A 100 4.15 -8.09 -4.38
CA LEU A 100 5.44 -7.86 -5.02
C LEU A 100 5.58 -8.65 -6.32
N VAL A 101 6.19 -8.03 -7.32
CA VAL A 101 6.69 -8.67 -8.53
C VAL A 101 8.14 -8.27 -8.72
N HIS A 102 8.98 -9.22 -9.07
CA HIS A 102 10.36 -8.98 -9.49
C HIS A 102 10.55 -9.59 -10.87
N ILE A 103 10.89 -8.78 -11.85
CA ILE A 103 11.19 -9.19 -13.22
C ILE A 103 12.68 -9.02 -13.45
N GLY A 104 13.40 -10.14 -13.49
CA GLY A 104 14.85 -10.17 -13.74
C GLY A 104 15.14 -10.08 -15.23
N THR A 105 15.91 -9.05 -15.62
CA THR A 105 16.31 -8.85 -17.01
C THR A 105 17.82 -8.82 -17.19
N ARG A 106 18.29 -8.86 -18.46
CA ARG A 106 19.73 -8.76 -18.80
C ARG A 106 20.32 -7.37 -18.52
N HIS A 107 19.48 -6.33 -18.57
CA HIS A 107 19.93 -4.93 -18.53
C HIS A 107 19.55 -4.18 -17.25
N GLY A 108 18.93 -4.86 -16.31
CA GLY A 108 18.48 -4.31 -15.04
C GLY A 108 17.07 -4.79 -14.69
N ASP A 109 16.86 -5.05 -13.42
CA ASP A 109 15.62 -5.65 -12.97
C ASP A 109 14.55 -4.59 -12.71
N ILE A 110 13.29 -4.99 -12.86
CA ILE A 110 12.10 -4.17 -12.60
C ILE A 110 11.33 -4.80 -11.45
N VAL A 111 10.85 -3.99 -10.53
CA VAL A 111 9.95 -4.46 -9.47
C VAL A 111 8.63 -3.72 -9.53
N CYS A 112 7.54 -4.44 -9.22
CA CYS A 112 6.23 -3.85 -8.98
C CYS A 112 5.88 -4.04 -7.50
N ILE A 113 5.43 -2.97 -6.85
CA ILE A 113 5.00 -2.96 -5.46
C ILE A 113 3.59 -2.40 -5.43
N SER A 114 2.64 -3.14 -4.89
CA SER A 114 1.23 -2.76 -4.87
C SER A 114 0.66 -2.69 -3.45
N THR A 115 -0.31 -1.81 -3.26
CA THR A 115 -1.10 -1.77 -2.03
C THR A 115 -2.15 -2.88 -1.99
N GLY A 116 -2.62 -3.33 -3.14
CA GLY A 116 -3.65 -4.34 -3.30
C GLY A 116 -3.20 -5.59 -4.05
N ASN A 117 -4.04 -6.61 -3.98
CA ASN A 117 -3.77 -7.89 -4.64
C ASN A 117 -3.74 -7.75 -6.17
N PHE A 118 -2.88 -8.51 -6.82
CA PHE A 118 -2.86 -8.64 -8.28
C PHE A 118 -4.01 -9.53 -8.75
N HIS A 119 -5.21 -8.99 -8.62
CA HIS A 119 -6.46 -9.70 -8.86
C HIS A 119 -7.43 -8.84 -9.67
N GLU A 120 -7.87 -9.32 -10.80
CA GLU A 120 -8.68 -8.60 -11.80
C GLU A 120 -10.00 -8.05 -11.23
N GLY A 121 -10.66 -8.86 -10.38
CA GLY A 121 -11.92 -8.45 -9.74
C GLY A 121 -11.70 -7.36 -8.71
N ASN A 122 -10.68 -7.49 -7.86
CA ASN A 122 -10.38 -6.49 -6.83
C ASN A 122 -10.02 -5.15 -7.47
N ALA A 123 -9.23 -5.16 -8.54
CA ALA A 123 -8.82 -3.94 -9.24
C ALA A 123 -9.98 -3.15 -9.88
N ARG A 124 -11.16 -3.73 -9.99
CA ARG A 124 -12.39 -3.05 -10.48
C ARG A 124 -13.22 -2.43 -9.35
N MET A 125 -13.01 -2.87 -8.11
CA MET A 125 -13.86 -2.52 -6.97
C MET A 125 -13.10 -1.81 -5.84
N TYR A 126 -11.77 -1.94 -5.80
CA TYR A 126 -10.92 -1.40 -4.73
C TYR A 126 -10.03 -0.31 -5.29
N THR A 127 -9.84 0.75 -4.50
CA THR A 127 -8.81 1.74 -4.82
C THR A 127 -7.46 1.21 -4.36
N ASP A 128 -6.58 0.89 -5.31
CA ASP A 128 -5.24 0.42 -5.01
C ASP A 128 -4.20 1.10 -5.91
N TYR A 129 -2.99 1.19 -5.42
CA TYR A 129 -1.89 1.85 -6.11
C TYR A 129 -0.74 0.88 -6.33
N THR A 130 -0.21 0.85 -7.53
CA THR A 130 0.96 0.04 -7.90
C THR A 130 2.05 0.92 -8.47
N ILE A 131 3.27 0.81 -7.96
CA ILE A 131 4.45 1.42 -8.55
C ILE A 131 5.30 0.36 -9.25
N MET A 132 5.93 0.77 -10.35
CA MET A 132 6.93 -0.01 -11.08
C MET A 132 8.22 0.81 -11.11
N THR A 133 9.29 0.26 -10.56
CA THR A 133 10.57 0.95 -10.44
C THR A 133 11.75 0.07 -10.82
N THR A 134 12.80 0.71 -11.28
CA THR A 134 14.12 0.12 -11.53
C THR A 134 15.18 0.63 -10.54
N HIS A 135 14.76 1.32 -9.48
CA HIS A 135 15.66 1.86 -8.46
C HIS A 135 16.42 0.72 -7.78
N ARG A 136 17.71 0.62 -8.07
CA ARG A 136 18.54 -0.54 -7.70
C ARG A 136 18.49 -0.95 -6.23
N PRO A 137 18.53 -0.03 -5.23
CA PRO A 137 18.37 -0.40 -3.83
C PRO A 137 17.03 -1.07 -3.53
N ILE A 138 15.92 -0.51 -4.02
CA ILE A 138 14.58 -1.10 -3.84
C ILE A 138 14.48 -2.46 -4.52
N VAL A 139 14.99 -2.57 -5.77
CA VAL A 139 14.99 -3.84 -6.53
C VAL A 139 15.71 -4.94 -5.75
N ARG A 140 16.91 -4.63 -5.21
CA ARG A 140 17.70 -5.56 -4.40
C ARG A 140 16.95 -6.01 -3.15
N GLU A 141 16.30 -5.08 -2.45
CA GLU A 141 15.58 -5.39 -1.23
C GLU A 141 14.26 -6.13 -1.49
N VAL A 142 13.56 -5.86 -2.59
CA VAL A 142 12.42 -6.70 -3.00
C VAL A 142 12.87 -8.13 -3.25
N ASN A 143 14.01 -8.34 -3.93
CA ASN A 143 14.56 -9.68 -4.08
C ASN A 143 14.91 -10.32 -2.72
N ALA A 144 15.47 -9.54 -1.80
CA ALA A 144 15.79 -10.00 -0.44
C ALA A 144 14.52 -10.40 0.36
N VAL A 145 13.37 -9.77 0.09
CA VAL A 145 12.07 -10.22 0.68
C VAL A 145 11.72 -11.62 0.17
N PHE A 146 11.89 -11.92 -1.12
CA PHE A 146 11.68 -13.27 -1.64
C PHE A 146 12.65 -14.27 -1.02
N ASP A 147 13.93 -13.89 -0.84
CA ASP A 147 14.92 -14.75 -0.20
C ASP A 147 14.59 -14.99 1.29
N PHE A 148 14.07 -13.97 2.00
CA PHE A 148 13.56 -14.09 3.36
C PHE A 148 12.36 -15.03 3.45
N ILE A 149 11.44 -14.99 2.49
CA ILE A 149 10.31 -15.93 2.43
C ILE A 149 10.80 -17.38 2.25
N GLU A 150 11.85 -17.58 1.45
CA GLU A 150 12.43 -18.91 1.23
C GLU A 150 13.25 -19.41 2.43
N LYS A 151 13.89 -18.50 3.17
CA LYS A 151 14.80 -18.78 4.28
C LYS A 151 14.54 -17.83 5.46
N PRO A 152 13.41 -17.98 6.17
CA PRO A 152 12.98 -17.00 7.17
C PRO A 152 13.90 -16.92 8.41
N TYR A 153 14.82 -17.85 8.56
CA TYR A 153 15.78 -17.86 9.66
C TYR A 153 17.05 -17.04 9.36
N THR A 154 17.24 -16.58 8.11
CA THR A 154 18.39 -15.77 7.74
C THR A 154 18.10 -14.32 8.08
N PRO A 155 18.92 -13.66 8.94
CA PRO A 155 18.75 -12.24 9.24
C PRO A 155 18.92 -11.41 7.97
N VAL A 156 17.95 -10.55 7.69
CA VAL A 156 17.99 -9.60 6.59
C VAL A 156 17.83 -8.19 7.15
N ASN A 157 18.70 -7.28 6.73
CA ASN A 157 18.62 -5.87 7.08
C ASN A 157 18.13 -5.06 5.88
N PHE A 158 16.95 -4.48 5.99
CA PHE A 158 16.35 -3.62 4.98
C PHE A 158 16.64 -2.16 5.30
N LYS A 159 17.24 -1.43 4.34
CA LYS A 159 17.54 0.00 4.47
C LYS A 159 16.43 0.87 3.84
N GLU A 160 15.92 0.45 2.69
CA GLU A 160 14.89 1.14 1.93
C GLU A 160 13.49 0.70 2.38
N LEU A 161 13.20 -0.57 2.26
CA LEU A 161 11.89 -1.12 2.58
C LEU A 161 11.68 -1.21 4.10
N LEU A 162 10.47 -0.92 4.53
CA LEU A 162 10.01 -1.27 5.87
C LEU A 162 9.32 -2.64 5.75
N VAL A 163 9.85 -3.64 6.44
CA VAL A 163 9.39 -5.02 6.33
C VAL A 163 8.92 -5.55 7.68
N SER A 164 7.73 -6.12 7.75
CA SER A 164 7.26 -6.85 8.92
C SER A 164 7.44 -8.37 8.71
N PRO A 165 7.65 -9.12 9.79
CA PRO A 165 7.73 -8.70 11.20
C PRO A 165 9.10 -8.16 11.64
N ASN A 166 10.03 -7.86 10.71
CA ASN A 166 11.39 -7.44 11.04
C ASN A 166 11.44 -6.17 11.90
N ASP A 167 11.34 -5.01 11.24
CA ASP A 167 11.57 -3.71 11.87
C ASP A 167 10.53 -2.63 11.51
N MET A 168 9.47 -2.98 10.77
CA MET A 168 8.50 -2.00 10.27
C MET A 168 7.92 -1.13 11.38
N ARG A 169 7.43 -1.72 12.49
CA ARG A 169 6.89 -0.94 13.62
C ARG A 169 7.94 0.01 14.20
N LYS A 170 9.15 -0.47 14.45
CA LYS A 170 10.26 0.33 14.99
C LYS A 170 10.58 1.51 14.08
N ARG A 171 10.64 1.29 12.78
CA ARG A 171 10.96 2.34 11.80
C ARG A 171 9.81 3.34 11.63
N LEU A 172 8.56 2.91 11.69
CA LEU A 172 7.40 3.82 11.71
C LEU A 172 7.42 4.71 12.95
N ILE A 173 7.71 4.15 14.13
CA ILE A 173 7.87 4.92 15.37
C ILE A 173 9.03 5.93 15.23
N ALA A 174 10.14 5.54 14.59
CA ALA A 174 11.27 6.43 14.36
C ALA A 174 10.90 7.59 13.41
N LEU A 175 10.10 7.35 12.38
CA LEU A 175 9.58 8.40 11.49
C LEU A 175 8.68 9.38 12.24
N ILE A 176 7.76 8.89 13.09
CA ILE A 176 6.89 9.74 13.91
C ILE A 176 7.72 10.55 14.91
N ASN A 177 8.70 9.94 15.60
CA ASN A 177 9.62 10.63 16.51
C ASN A 177 10.41 11.73 15.81
N LYS A 178 10.75 11.54 14.52
CA LYS A 178 11.42 12.57 13.74
C LYS A 178 10.51 13.78 13.51
N GLU A 179 9.23 13.58 13.27
CA GLU A 179 8.26 14.68 13.15
C GLU A 179 8.09 15.43 14.48
N ILE A 180 8.09 14.73 15.63
CA ILE A 180 8.09 15.38 16.95
C ILE A 180 9.30 16.31 17.09
N LYS A 181 10.50 15.79 16.82
CA LYS A 181 11.73 16.60 16.90
C LYS A 181 11.75 17.76 15.92
N ASN A 182 11.24 17.57 14.70
CA ASN A 182 11.12 18.66 13.73
C ASN A 182 10.20 19.75 14.26
N LYS A 183 9.08 19.39 14.87
CA LYS A 183 8.13 20.36 15.45
C LYS A 183 8.76 21.13 16.60
N GLU A 184 9.45 20.46 17.53
CA GLU A 184 10.17 21.08 18.64
C GLU A 184 11.24 22.06 18.16
N GLN A 185 11.81 21.84 16.97
CA GLN A 185 12.80 22.71 16.34
C GLN A 185 12.17 23.82 15.47
N GLY A 186 10.84 23.97 15.46
CA GLY A 186 10.13 24.95 14.65
C GLY A 186 10.15 24.68 13.14
N LYS A 187 10.45 23.44 12.73
CA LYS A 187 10.46 23.01 11.33
C LYS A 187 9.10 22.46 10.91
N ASP A 188 8.89 22.33 9.60
CA ASP A 188 7.70 21.66 9.07
C ASP A 188 7.59 20.24 9.60
N ALA A 189 6.44 19.94 10.21
CA ALA A 189 6.16 18.66 10.81
C ALA A 189 4.67 18.31 10.70
N TYR A 190 4.38 17.28 9.94
CA TYR A 190 3.04 16.73 9.79
C TYR A 190 3.10 15.27 9.34
N ILE A 191 1.99 14.57 9.53
CA ILE A 191 1.78 13.20 9.07
C ILE A 191 0.47 13.15 8.32
N LEU A 192 0.51 12.72 7.05
CA LEU A 192 -0.67 12.43 6.25
C LEU A 192 -0.67 10.93 5.96
N ALA A 193 -1.78 10.25 6.23
CA ALA A 193 -1.85 8.83 5.92
C ALA A 193 -3.25 8.40 5.46
N LYS A 194 -3.25 7.40 4.58
CA LYS A 194 -4.45 6.66 4.18
C LYS A 194 -4.21 5.20 4.48
N VAL A 195 -5.06 4.61 5.30
CA VAL A 195 -4.99 3.21 5.73
C VAL A 195 -6.38 2.62 5.87
N ASN A 196 -6.48 1.29 5.96
CA ASN A 196 -7.77 0.68 6.24
C ASN A 196 -8.08 0.65 7.75
N HIS A 197 -7.08 0.36 8.58
CA HIS A 197 -7.27 0.15 10.01
C HIS A 197 -6.10 0.71 10.83
N ILE A 198 -6.41 1.23 12.02
CA ILE A 198 -5.43 1.66 13.02
C ILE A 198 -5.83 1.07 14.36
N THR A 199 -5.13 0.03 14.83
CA THR A 199 -5.39 -0.66 16.10
C THR A 199 -4.11 -1.06 16.83
N ASP A 200 -2.92 -0.74 16.28
CA ASP A 200 -1.65 -1.00 16.96
C ASP A 200 -1.42 0.00 18.08
N ARG A 201 -1.37 -0.49 19.30
CA ARG A 201 -1.26 0.34 20.50
C ARG A 201 -0.01 1.22 20.49
N ALA A 202 1.15 0.66 20.15
CA ALA A 202 2.40 1.41 20.19
C ALA A 202 2.43 2.56 19.17
N LEU A 203 1.85 2.36 17.98
CA LEU A 203 1.71 3.43 16.99
C LEU A 203 0.69 4.48 17.41
N ILE A 204 -0.44 4.08 18.01
CA ILE A 204 -1.46 5.01 18.52
C ILE A 204 -0.88 5.89 19.62
N GLU A 205 -0.21 5.30 20.61
CA GLU A 205 0.45 6.04 21.71
C GLU A 205 1.47 7.04 21.14
N LYS A 206 2.24 6.62 20.12
CA LYS A 206 3.22 7.51 19.48
C LYS A 206 2.57 8.64 18.68
N LEU A 207 1.42 8.41 18.04
CA LEU A 207 0.65 9.47 17.38
C LEU A 207 0.06 10.46 18.38
N TYR A 208 -0.36 10.00 19.58
CA TYR A 208 -0.79 10.90 20.67
C TYR A 208 0.36 11.78 21.14
N GLU A 209 1.55 11.21 21.35
CA GLU A 209 2.75 12.00 21.70
C GLU A 209 3.06 13.05 20.62
N ALA A 210 2.96 12.68 19.34
CA ALA A 210 3.19 13.61 18.23
C ALA A 210 2.15 14.73 18.20
N SER A 211 0.88 14.41 18.43
CA SER A 211 -0.19 15.41 18.53
C SER A 211 0.01 16.36 19.70
N ALA A 212 0.35 15.83 20.89
CA ALA A 212 0.64 16.65 22.06
C ALA A 212 1.85 17.58 21.86
N ALA A 213 2.82 17.18 21.04
CA ALA A 213 3.95 18.01 20.61
C ALA A 213 3.57 19.05 19.54
N GLY A 214 2.32 19.05 19.05
CA GLY A 214 1.82 19.99 18.05
C GLY A 214 2.03 19.55 16.59
N VAL A 215 2.38 18.30 16.34
CA VAL A 215 2.44 17.74 14.97
C VAL A 215 1.03 17.61 14.42
N LYS A 216 0.77 18.16 13.25
CA LYS A 216 -0.51 18.03 12.55
C LYS A 216 -0.61 16.62 11.93
N ILE A 217 -1.70 15.92 12.22
CA ILE A 217 -1.92 14.53 11.76
C ILE A 217 -3.28 14.44 11.08
N GLU A 218 -3.28 14.14 9.79
CA GLU A 218 -4.48 14.00 8.96
C GLU A 218 -4.55 12.59 8.40
N LEU A 219 -5.61 11.87 8.73
CA LEU A 219 -5.76 10.46 8.40
C LEU A 219 -7.05 10.20 7.63
N VAL A 220 -6.97 9.29 6.66
CA VAL A 220 -8.13 8.69 6.00
C VAL A 220 -8.20 7.22 6.42
N VAL A 221 -9.20 6.85 7.21
CA VAL A 221 -9.35 5.50 7.79
C VAL A 221 -10.76 5.00 7.54
N ARG A 222 -10.90 3.94 6.76
CA ARG A 222 -12.23 3.42 6.39
C ARG A 222 -12.81 2.35 7.31
N GLY A 223 -11.99 1.74 8.16
CA GLY A 223 -12.37 0.59 8.98
C GLY A 223 -12.09 0.81 10.46
N ASN A 224 -11.65 -0.23 11.15
CA ASN A 224 -11.43 -0.18 12.60
C ASN A 224 -10.37 0.85 12.95
N CYS A 225 -10.73 1.78 13.82
CA CYS A 225 -9.84 2.80 14.35
C CYS A 225 -9.97 2.82 15.87
N SER A 226 -8.92 2.43 16.58
CA SER A 226 -8.85 2.51 18.06
C SER A 226 -8.23 3.83 18.53
N LEU A 227 -7.76 4.66 17.61
CA LEU A 227 -7.30 6.01 17.90
C LEU A 227 -8.51 6.94 18.01
N VAL A 228 -8.57 7.73 19.08
CA VAL A 228 -9.62 8.74 19.31
C VAL A 228 -9.05 10.12 19.01
N PRO A 229 -9.51 10.79 17.94
CA PRO A 229 -9.04 12.13 17.59
C PRO A 229 -9.73 13.22 18.41
N GLY A 230 -9.15 14.42 18.43
CA GLY A 230 -9.78 15.63 18.96
C GLY A 230 -9.87 15.73 20.48
N VAL A 231 -9.15 14.90 21.24
CA VAL A 231 -9.10 14.97 22.70
C VAL A 231 -8.12 16.07 23.14
N PRO A 232 -8.59 17.11 23.87
CA PRO A 232 -7.71 18.20 24.32
C PRO A 232 -6.48 17.70 25.07
N GLY A 233 -5.31 18.24 24.73
CA GLY A 233 -4.02 17.88 25.33
C GLY A 233 -3.48 16.51 24.93
N VAL A 234 -4.22 15.69 24.17
CA VAL A 234 -3.82 14.34 23.76
C VAL A 234 -3.80 14.19 22.24
N SER A 235 -4.94 14.40 21.60
CA SER A 235 -5.12 14.18 20.16
C SER A 235 -5.81 15.32 19.44
N GLU A 236 -5.73 16.53 19.96
CA GLU A 236 -6.35 17.73 19.41
C GLU A 236 -5.86 18.08 17.99
N ASN A 237 -4.63 17.67 17.64
CA ASN A 237 -4.04 17.86 16.32
C ASN A 237 -4.22 16.65 15.39
N ILE A 238 -5.03 15.67 15.78
CA ILE A 238 -5.37 14.50 14.95
C ILE A 238 -6.78 14.65 14.42
N HIS A 239 -6.90 14.51 13.09
CA HIS A 239 -8.19 14.54 12.39
C HIS A 239 -8.30 13.31 11.50
N ILE A 240 -9.45 12.65 11.54
CA ILE A 240 -9.68 11.40 10.83
C ILE A 240 -10.97 11.48 10.03
N ASN A 241 -10.86 11.32 8.71
CA ASN A 241 -11.99 11.16 7.80
C ASN A 241 -12.13 9.70 7.37
N GLY A 242 -13.32 9.14 7.47
CA GLY A 242 -13.67 7.80 6.99
C GLY A 242 -14.52 7.89 5.73
N ILE A 243 -14.12 7.22 4.66
CA ILE A 243 -14.84 7.25 3.39
C ILE A 243 -15.44 5.88 3.08
N ILE A 244 -16.76 5.88 2.81
CA ILE A 244 -17.48 4.73 2.24
C ILE A 244 -18.20 5.22 0.99
N ASP A 245 -17.70 4.79 -0.16
CA ASP A 245 -18.20 5.23 -1.46
C ASP A 245 -18.30 4.06 -2.44
N ARG A 246 -18.40 4.35 -3.74
CA ARG A 246 -18.57 3.39 -4.82
C ARG A 246 -17.48 2.32 -4.83
N TYR A 247 -16.23 2.74 -4.64
CA TYR A 247 -15.07 1.85 -4.55
C TYR A 247 -14.64 1.70 -3.10
N LEU A 248 -14.20 0.49 -2.74
CA LEU A 248 -13.61 0.25 -1.43
C LEU A 248 -12.26 0.97 -1.34
N GLU A 249 -12.14 1.92 -0.41
CA GLU A 249 -10.87 2.57 -0.13
C GLU A 249 -9.89 1.54 0.47
N HIS A 250 -8.81 1.22 -0.26
CA HIS A 250 -7.96 0.09 0.10
C HIS A 250 -6.47 0.40 0.07
N SER A 251 -6.03 1.42 -0.67
CA SER A 251 -4.62 1.80 -0.74
C SER A 251 -4.08 2.23 0.63
N ARG A 252 -2.80 1.98 0.89
CA ARG A 252 -2.07 2.45 2.06
C ARG A 252 -0.97 3.37 1.58
N ILE A 253 -1.03 4.60 2.04
CA ILE A 253 -0.12 5.69 1.66
C ILE A 253 0.25 6.42 2.93
N PHE A 254 1.54 6.67 3.13
CA PHE A 254 2.07 7.37 4.30
C PHE A 254 2.99 8.49 3.85
N ILE A 255 2.80 9.70 4.38
CA ILE A 255 3.56 10.89 4.04
C ILE A 255 4.00 11.56 5.34
N PHE A 256 5.30 11.79 5.47
CA PHE A 256 5.92 12.48 6.60
C PHE A 256 6.58 13.75 6.08
N ALA A 257 6.36 14.88 6.75
CA ALA A 257 6.88 16.18 6.34
C ALA A 257 8.41 16.24 6.29
N ASN A 258 9.06 15.59 7.26
CA ASN A 258 10.51 15.45 7.31
C ASN A 258 11.25 16.78 7.13
N ALA A 259 10.78 17.85 7.78
CA ALA A 259 11.34 19.21 7.71
C ALA A 259 11.39 19.81 6.28
N GLY A 260 10.37 19.53 5.47
CA GLY A 260 10.25 20.01 4.07
C GLY A 260 10.73 19.02 3.02
N GLU A 261 11.51 18.00 3.38
CA GLU A 261 11.97 16.91 2.50
C GLU A 261 11.04 15.70 2.63
N GLU A 262 9.79 15.85 2.22
CA GLU A 262 8.73 14.86 2.41
C GLU A 262 9.16 13.43 2.05
N ARG A 263 8.79 12.49 2.92
CA ARG A 263 8.99 11.05 2.71
C ARG A 263 7.66 10.36 2.45
N TYR A 264 7.63 9.60 1.39
CA TYR A 264 6.44 8.89 0.91
C TYR A 264 6.67 7.38 0.96
N TYR A 265 5.68 6.66 1.46
CA TYR A 265 5.67 5.20 1.47
C TYR A 265 4.33 4.68 0.98
N ILE A 266 4.36 3.59 0.21
CA ILE A 266 3.18 2.80 -0.14
C ILE A 266 3.42 1.33 0.15
N GLY A 267 2.35 0.57 0.36
CA GLY A 267 2.48 -0.88 0.49
C GLY A 267 1.26 -1.56 1.07
N SER A 268 1.50 -2.71 1.68
CA SER A 268 0.46 -3.66 2.04
C SER A 268 -0.02 -3.58 3.49
N ALA A 269 0.72 -2.88 4.37
CA ALA A 269 0.47 -2.89 5.80
C ALA A 269 -0.54 -1.85 6.25
N ASP A 270 -1.52 -2.27 7.04
CA ASP A 270 -2.27 -1.41 7.95
C ASP A 270 -1.54 -1.31 9.30
N TRP A 271 -1.92 -0.35 10.12
CA TRP A 271 -1.36 -0.17 11.46
C TRP A 271 -2.10 -1.03 12.49
N MET A 272 -1.96 -2.35 12.33
CA MET A 272 -2.57 -3.37 13.20
C MET A 272 -1.52 -4.35 13.70
N PRO A 273 -1.65 -4.88 14.94
CA PRO A 273 -0.70 -5.87 15.47
C PRO A 273 -0.50 -7.06 14.51
N ARG A 274 -1.58 -7.62 13.95
CA ARG A 274 -1.48 -8.74 13.02
C ARG A 274 -0.65 -8.45 11.76
N ASN A 275 -0.68 -7.20 11.26
CA ASN A 275 0.13 -6.79 10.10
C ASN A 275 1.60 -6.66 10.48
N LEU A 276 1.87 -6.16 11.67
CA LEU A 276 3.22 -5.82 12.11
C LEU A 276 3.96 -6.99 12.78
N ASP A 277 3.24 -8.02 13.26
CA ASP A 277 3.81 -9.15 14.01
C ASP A 277 3.67 -10.50 13.30
N ASN A 278 2.57 -10.75 12.58
CA ASN A 278 2.20 -12.07 12.08
C ASN A 278 2.10 -12.15 10.56
N ARG A 279 2.51 -11.09 9.84
CA ARG A 279 2.47 -11.05 8.39
C ARG A 279 3.77 -10.55 7.80
N ILE A 280 4.09 -11.04 6.62
CA ILE A 280 5.12 -10.43 5.78
C ILE A 280 4.44 -9.33 4.97
N GLU A 281 4.68 -8.10 5.40
CA GLU A 281 4.20 -6.87 4.77
C GLU A 281 5.40 -6.03 4.32
N VAL A 282 5.19 -5.21 3.31
CA VAL A 282 6.21 -4.30 2.80
C VAL A 282 5.60 -2.91 2.63
N LEU A 283 6.32 -1.89 3.11
CA LEU A 283 6.15 -0.50 2.73
C LEU A 283 7.41 -0.06 1.99
N ALA A 284 7.24 0.47 0.79
CA ALA A 284 8.33 0.93 -0.07
C ALA A 284 8.37 2.46 -0.14
N PRO A 285 9.56 3.07 -0.07
CA PRO A 285 9.70 4.50 -0.30
C PRO A 285 9.42 4.84 -1.76
N VAL A 286 8.88 6.03 -2.01
CA VAL A 286 8.61 6.54 -3.35
C VAL A 286 9.47 7.78 -3.58
N TYR A 287 10.34 7.75 -4.59
CA TYR A 287 11.28 8.82 -4.89
C TYR A 287 10.90 9.67 -6.09
N ASP A 288 10.13 9.12 -7.03
CA ASP A 288 9.68 9.86 -8.22
C ASP A 288 8.72 10.98 -7.80
N LYS A 289 9.07 12.22 -8.13
CA LYS A 289 8.34 13.43 -7.71
C LYS A 289 6.94 13.54 -8.28
N GLU A 290 6.72 13.04 -9.50
CA GLU A 290 5.39 13.04 -10.11
C GLU A 290 4.47 12.04 -9.38
N ILE A 291 5.01 10.86 -9.02
CA ILE A 291 4.28 9.86 -8.25
C ILE A 291 4.03 10.37 -6.82
N GLN A 292 5.00 11.04 -6.18
CA GLN A 292 4.79 11.68 -4.88
C GLN A 292 3.64 12.68 -4.91
N ALA A 293 3.60 13.55 -5.93
CA ALA A 293 2.52 14.53 -6.08
C ALA A 293 1.15 13.85 -6.26
N ASP A 294 1.09 12.77 -7.03
CA ASP A 294 -0.13 11.97 -7.22
C ASP A 294 -0.60 11.32 -5.90
N LEU A 295 0.30 10.70 -5.16
CA LEU A 295 0.00 10.09 -3.86
C LEU A 295 -0.49 11.14 -2.85
N LYS A 296 0.14 12.31 -2.80
CA LYS A 296 -0.30 13.41 -1.93
C LYS A 296 -1.70 13.88 -2.28
N ARG A 297 -1.98 14.04 -3.58
CA ARG A 297 -3.31 14.39 -4.08
C ARG A 297 -4.36 13.37 -3.66
N ILE A 298 -4.08 12.07 -3.79
CA ILE A 298 -5.00 10.99 -3.37
C ILE A 298 -5.35 11.12 -1.88
N VAL A 299 -4.36 11.31 -1.01
CA VAL A 299 -4.59 11.42 0.44
C VAL A 299 -5.34 12.71 0.76
N CYS A 300 -4.93 13.85 0.19
CA CYS A 300 -5.57 15.14 0.41
C CYS A 300 -7.03 15.15 -0.06
N TYR A 301 -7.32 14.59 -1.24
CA TYR A 301 -8.70 14.49 -1.73
C TYR A 301 -9.55 13.58 -0.83
N GLY A 302 -9.00 12.46 -0.36
CA GLY A 302 -9.68 11.61 0.61
C GLY A 302 -9.97 12.35 1.91
N PHE A 303 -9.01 13.12 2.40
CA PHE A 303 -9.21 13.90 3.61
C PHE A 303 -10.20 15.06 3.42
N GLN A 304 -10.26 15.66 2.23
CA GLN A 304 -11.17 16.74 1.89
C GLN A 304 -12.60 16.29 1.50
N ASP A 305 -12.85 14.98 1.41
CA ASP A 305 -14.15 14.46 0.97
C ASP A 305 -15.26 14.77 1.96
N THR A 306 -16.09 15.74 1.62
CA THR A 306 -17.26 16.17 2.40
C THR A 306 -18.55 15.47 1.96
N ALA A 307 -18.59 14.88 0.75
CA ALA A 307 -19.76 14.20 0.23
C ALA A 307 -19.94 12.80 0.83
N LYS A 308 -18.87 12.03 0.94
CA LYS A 308 -18.86 10.66 1.45
C LYS A 308 -18.08 10.49 2.75
N GLY A 309 -17.34 11.52 3.16
CA GLY A 309 -16.57 11.54 4.39
C GLY A 309 -17.45 11.53 5.65
N ARG A 310 -16.96 10.84 6.66
CA ARG A 310 -17.59 10.77 7.99
C ARG A 310 -16.52 10.95 9.05
N ILE A 311 -16.85 11.72 10.09
CA ILE A 311 -15.94 11.92 11.23
C ILE A 311 -15.77 10.57 11.94
N VAL A 312 -14.51 10.20 12.14
CA VAL A 312 -14.14 9.09 13.03
C VAL A 312 -13.79 9.72 14.39
N ASP A 313 -14.73 9.73 15.32
CA ASP A 313 -14.68 10.46 16.59
C ASP A 313 -14.59 9.56 17.84
N GLY A 314 -14.39 8.28 17.67
CA GLY A 314 -14.38 7.31 18.77
C GLY A 314 -15.74 7.07 19.45
N MET A 315 -16.74 7.90 19.16
CA MET A 315 -18.11 7.78 19.71
C MET A 315 -19.10 7.15 18.72
N GLY A 316 -18.66 6.91 17.48
CA GLY A 316 -19.50 6.33 16.43
C GLY A 316 -20.66 7.22 15.99
N THR A 317 -20.53 8.54 16.10
CA THR A 317 -21.60 9.48 15.75
C THR A 317 -21.92 9.49 14.26
N ASN A 318 -20.98 9.03 13.41
CA ASN A 318 -21.12 8.97 11.96
C ASN A 318 -21.52 10.32 11.32
N ARG A 319 -21.11 11.44 11.94
CA ARG A 319 -21.42 12.78 11.43
C ARG A 319 -20.70 13.03 10.12
N ILE A 320 -21.27 13.89 9.29
CA ILE A 320 -20.65 14.34 8.05
C ILE A 320 -19.32 15.06 8.39
N TRP A 321 -18.28 14.73 7.62
CA TRP A 321 -17.00 15.38 7.74
C TRP A 321 -17.06 16.82 7.23
N ASN A 322 -16.69 17.78 8.08
CA ASN A 322 -16.49 19.17 7.71
C ASN A 322 -15.00 19.45 7.81
N PHE A 323 -14.37 19.76 6.68
CA PHE A 323 -12.93 19.94 6.61
C PHE A 323 -12.45 21.13 7.45
N PRO A 324 -11.61 20.92 8.49
CA PRO A 324 -11.33 21.96 9.49
C PRO A 324 -10.25 22.98 9.08
N PHE A 325 -9.54 22.80 7.96
CA PHE A 325 -8.27 23.52 7.71
C PHE A 325 -8.23 24.38 6.44
N THR A 326 -9.25 24.43 5.66
CA THR A 326 -9.32 25.38 4.53
C THR A 326 -10.08 26.61 4.95
N PRO A 327 -9.74 27.80 4.35
CA PRO A 327 -10.72 28.87 4.34
C PRO A 327 -12.01 28.26 3.80
N PRO A 328 -13.16 28.55 4.38
CA PRO A 328 -14.41 27.91 4.01
C PRO A 328 -14.55 27.99 2.49
N LEU A 329 -14.42 26.84 1.82
CA LEU A 329 -15.09 26.68 0.55
C LEU A 329 -16.50 27.20 0.81
N SER A 330 -17.05 28.04 -0.08
CA SER A 330 -18.44 28.49 0.08
C SER A 330 -19.25 27.28 0.51
N GLU A 331 -20.18 27.41 1.46
CA GLU A 331 -20.94 26.29 2.01
C GLU A 331 -21.51 25.36 0.92
N GLU A 332 -21.81 25.91 -0.24
CA GLU A 332 -22.23 25.23 -1.45
C GLU A 332 -21.17 24.31 -2.09
N MET A 333 -19.87 24.69 -2.05
CA MET A 333 -18.76 23.89 -2.59
C MET A 333 -18.26 22.86 -1.57
N ALA A 334 -18.34 23.13 -0.28
CA ALA A 334 -17.93 22.20 0.77
C ALA A 334 -18.84 20.96 0.85
N SER A 335 -20.13 21.08 0.52
CA SER A 335 -21.10 19.98 0.55
C SER A 335 -20.99 18.99 -0.60
N LEU A 336 -20.19 19.27 -1.62
CA LEU A 336 -20.18 18.52 -2.89
C LEU A 336 -18.82 17.92 -3.29
N PHE A 337 -17.77 18.02 -2.47
CA PHE A 337 -16.46 17.47 -2.82
C PHE A 337 -16.46 15.95 -2.59
N ARG A 338 -16.46 15.17 -3.68
CA ARG A 338 -16.40 13.73 -3.70
C ARG A 338 -15.08 13.25 -4.29
N SER A 339 -14.20 12.72 -3.46
CA SER A 339 -12.82 12.38 -3.82
C SER A 339 -12.71 11.38 -4.98
N GLN A 340 -13.52 10.32 -4.99
CA GLN A 340 -13.49 9.31 -6.05
C GLN A 340 -13.93 9.86 -7.41
N GLU A 341 -14.91 10.75 -7.42
CA GLU A 341 -15.36 11.40 -8.66
C GLU A 341 -14.33 12.39 -9.19
N LYS A 342 -13.72 13.17 -8.29
CA LYS A 342 -12.66 14.12 -8.64
C LYS A 342 -11.46 13.37 -9.24
N LEU A 343 -10.99 12.31 -8.61
CA LEU A 343 -9.91 11.47 -9.11
C LEU A 343 -10.26 10.85 -10.47
N TYR A 344 -11.48 10.31 -10.62
CA TYR A 344 -11.92 9.76 -11.90
C TYR A 344 -11.85 10.78 -13.04
N ASN A 345 -12.32 12.01 -12.81
CA ASN A 345 -12.33 13.06 -13.82
C ASN A 345 -10.91 13.50 -14.22
N GLU A 346 -9.98 13.51 -13.27
CA GLU A 346 -8.58 13.84 -13.54
C GLU A 346 -7.86 12.75 -14.34
N TYR A 347 -8.00 11.47 -13.93
CA TYR A 347 -7.38 10.34 -14.65
C TYR A 347 -8.00 10.06 -16.01
N LYS A 348 -9.25 10.46 -16.26
CA LYS A 348 -9.90 10.32 -17.57
C LYS A 348 -9.25 11.20 -18.63
N ASN A 349 -8.64 12.30 -18.23
CA ASN A 349 -8.05 13.31 -19.11
C ASN A 349 -6.52 13.14 -19.26
N THR A 350 -5.92 12.15 -18.61
CA THR A 350 -4.51 11.76 -18.73
C THR A 350 -4.36 10.47 -19.50
#